data_ec9ccabd3375060f9471f8c31d9351c7
#
_entry.id   ec9ccabd3375060f9471f8c31d9351c7
#
_cell.length_a   1.000
_cell.length_b   1.000
_cell.length_c   1.000
_cell.angle_alpha   90.00
_cell.angle_beta   90.00
_cell.angle_gamma   90.00
#
_symmetry.space_group_name_H-M   'P 1'
#
loop_
_entity.id
_entity.type
_entity.pdbx_description
1 polymer ?
#
loop_
_entity_poly.entity_id
_entity_poly.type
_entity_poly.pdbx_seq_one_letter_code
_entity_poly.pdbx_strand_id
1 'polypeptide(L)'
;MPTLLVIDDNAGVRTALDVLFDLHGLTVLGAESPEDGLALLDAHPVDLVLQDMNFTADTTSGEEGIALFHEIRRRHPDMPVILLTAWTQVETAVSLMKSGAADYLGKPWDDHKLLASVRNLLELSDTRRALQQLAGADRRRRAGLEGRFDLRGIVYADPAMERVLQVATQVAGADVPVLITGPNGSGKEKIADVLQANSAVRSGPFVTLNCGALPSELIEAELFGAEAGAYTGATKAREGKFEAADGGTLFLDEIGNLPAAGQMKLLRVLETGRFER
;
A
#
# COMPACT_ATOMS: atom_id res chain seq x y z
N MET A 1 -23.82 14.32 0.18
CA MET A 1 -23.62 15.78 0.07
C MET A 1 -22.56 16.14 1.10
N PRO A 2 -21.60 17.01 0.78
CA PRO A 2 -20.62 17.47 1.76
C PRO A 2 -21.29 18.27 2.88
N THR A 3 -20.82 18.10 4.10
CA THR A 3 -21.35 18.75 5.30
C THR A 3 -20.34 19.75 5.83
N LEU A 4 -20.74 21.01 5.95
CA LEU A 4 -19.97 22.12 6.50
C LEU A 4 -20.41 22.37 7.94
N LEU A 5 -19.47 22.68 8.82
CA LEU A 5 -19.77 23.18 10.16
C LEU A 5 -19.43 24.67 10.22
N VAL A 6 -20.44 25.49 10.52
CA VAL A 6 -20.28 26.91 10.72
C VAL A 6 -20.35 27.22 12.22
N ILE A 7 -19.28 27.77 12.79
CA ILE A 7 -19.17 28.13 14.19
C ILE A 7 -19.07 29.68 14.27
N ASP A 8 -20.12 30.32 14.68
CA ASP A 8 -20.21 31.77 14.72
C ASP A 8 -21.31 32.15 15.75
N ASP A 9 -21.08 33.08 16.64
CA ASP A 9 -22.06 33.53 17.64
C ASP A 9 -23.22 34.31 17.01
N ASN A 10 -22.99 34.94 15.85
CA ASN A 10 -23.99 35.75 15.15
C ASN A 10 -24.94 34.86 14.34
N ALA A 11 -26.20 34.77 14.78
CA ALA A 11 -27.24 34.01 14.08
C ALA A 11 -27.47 34.45 12.62
N GLY A 12 -27.32 35.78 12.33
CA GLY A 12 -27.45 36.33 10.98
C GLY A 12 -26.36 35.80 10.04
N VAL A 13 -25.13 35.66 10.53
CA VAL A 13 -24.01 35.10 9.78
C VAL A 13 -24.28 33.64 9.50
N ARG A 14 -24.68 32.84 10.51
CA ARG A 14 -25.00 31.42 10.34
C ARG A 14 -26.10 31.21 9.30
N THR A 15 -27.18 32.00 9.37
CA THR A 15 -28.31 31.96 8.42
C THR A 15 -27.86 32.32 7.00
N ALA A 16 -27.04 33.36 6.85
CA ALA A 16 -26.55 33.79 5.54
C ALA A 16 -25.67 32.71 4.88
N LEU A 17 -24.78 32.07 5.65
CA LEU A 17 -23.95 31.00 5.18
C LEU A 17 -24.75 29.71 4.88
N ASP A 18 -25.77 29.42 5.69
CA ASP A 18 -26.66 28.28 5.46
C ASP A 18 -27.41 28.43 4.13
N VAL A 19 -28.02 29.56 3.87
CA VAL A 19 -28.71 29.87 2.60
C VAL A 19 -27.73 29.83 1.43
N LEU A 20 -26.55 30.43 1.56
CA LEU A 20 -25.54 30.46 0.52
C LEU A 20 -25.10 29.05 0.11
N PHE A 21 -24.80 28.20 1.08
CA PHE A 21 -24.30 26.86 0.82
C PHE A 21 -25.38 25.87 0.40
N ASP A 22 -26.60 25.98 0.93
CA ASP A 22 -27.76 25.18 0.51
C ASP A 22 -28.10 25.39 -0.98
N LEU A 23 -28.08 26.66 -1.46
CA LEU A 23 -28.21 26.99 -2.88
C LEU A 23 -27.15 26.30 -3.78
N HIS A 24 -26.03 25.87 -3.20
CA HIS A 24 -24.94 25.21 -3.91
C HIS A 24 -24.84 23.70 -3.61
N GLY A 25 -25.86 23.12 -2.96
CA GLY A 25 -25.95 21.69 -2.69
C GLY A 25 -25.02 21.21 -1.57
N LEU A 26 -24.69 22.08 -0.62
CA LEU A 26 -23.89 21.78 0.57
C LEU A 26 -24.79 21.81 1.82
N THR A 27 -24.60 20.87 2.73
CA THR A 27 -25.32 20.85 4.01
C THR A 27 -24.57 21.64 5.06
N VAL A 28 -25.27 22.44 5.86
CA VAL A 28 -24.66 23.24 6.93
C VAL A 28 -25.15 22.78 8.30
N LEU A 29 -24.20 22.58 9.21
CA LEU A 29 -24.44 22.49 10.65
C LEU A 29 -24.01 23.81 11.29
N GLY A 30 -24.86 24.43 12.10
CA GLY A 30 -24.58 25.70 12.78
C GLY A 30 -24.29 25.46 14.25
N ALA A 31 -23.24 26.09 14.78
CA ALA A 31 -22.95 26.18 16.21
C ALA A 31 -22.78 27.63 16.61
N GLU A 32 -23.24 27.98 17.81
CA GLU A 32 -23.17 29.36 18.31
C GLU A 32 -22.01 29.60 19.29
N SER A 33 -21.35 28.52 19.71
CA SER A 33 -20.20 28.57 20.61
C SER A 33 -19.10 27.60 20.18
N PRO A 34 -17.84 27.80 20.63
CA PRO A 34 -16.76 26.84 20.46
C PRO A 34 -17.09 25.44 20.99
N GLU A 35 -17.76 25.35 22.13
CA GLU A 35 -18.15 24.11 22.79
C GLU A 35 -19.14 23.32 21.95
N ASP A 36 -20.20 24.00 21.45
CA ASP A 36 -21.20 23.39 20.56
C ASP A 36 -20.56 22.94 19.24
N GLY A 37 -19.66 23.78 18.70
CA GLY A 37 -18.92 23.46 17.49
C GLY A 37 -18.09 22.19 17.63
N LEU A 38 -17.36 22.05 18.70
CA LEU A 38 -16.58 20.84 18.99
C LEU A 38 -17.49 19.62 19.21
N ALA A 39 -18.62 19.78 19.91
CA ALA A 39 -19.57 18.69 20.13
C ALA A 39 -20.20 18.20 18.82
N LEU A 40 -20.57 19.12 17.90
CA LEU A 40 -21.08 18.77 16.58
C LEU A 40 -20.01 18.11 15.70
N LEU A 41 -18.77 18.57 15.76
CA LEU A 41 -17.66 18.02 15.03
C LEU A 41 -17.36 16.56 15.46
N ASP A 42 -17.50 16.26 16.74
CA ASP A 42 -17.30 14.91 17.29
C ASP A 42 -18.51 13.97 16.99
N ALA A 43 -19.73 14.54 16.85
CA ALA A 43 -20.97 13.78 16.68
C ALA A 43 -21.36 13.52 15.21
N HIS A 44 -20.90 14.34 14.29
CA HIS A 44 -21.32 14.32 12.89
C HIS A 44 -20.12 14.22 11.91
N PRO A 45 -20.29 13.58 10.74
CA PRO A 45 -19.31 13.64 9.68
C PRO A 45 -19.28 15.03 9.06
N VAL A 46 -18.26 15.82 9.37
CA VAL A 46 -18.00 17.15 8.82
C VAL A 46 -16.86 17.08 7.83
N ASP A 47 -16.99 17.79 6.70
CA ASP A 47 -16.01 17.82 5.63
C ASP A 47 -15.14 19.08 5.63
N LEU A 48 -15.66 20.18 6.21
CA LEU A 48 -14.95 21.45 6.33
C LEU A 48 -15.58 22.28 7.46
N VAL A 49 -14.76 23.04 8.18
CA VAL A 49 -15.17 23.95 9.24
C VAL A 49 -14.96 25.40 8.77
N LEU A 50 -15.99 26.23 8.94
CA LEU A 50 -15.88 27.68 8.93
C LEU A 50 -16.06 28.17 10.35
N GLN A 51 -15.08 28.87 10.91
CA GLN A 51 -15.20 29.40 12.27
C GLN A 51 -14.95 30.90 12.33
N ASP A 52 -15.70 31.58 13.20
CA ASP A 52 -15.38 32.93 13.57
C ASP A 52 -14.15 32.99 14.49
N MET A 53 -13.49 34.13 14.46
CA MET A 53 -12.36 34.41 15.33
C MET A 53 -12.74 35.04 16.65
N ASN A 54 -13.94 35.61 16.77
CA ASN A 54 -14.42 36.30 17.98
C ASN A 54 -15.83 35.81 18.33
N PHE A 55 -16.00 35.25 19.53
CA PHE A 55 -17.27 34.69 20.01
C PHE A 55 -17.94 35.57 21.11
N THR A 56 -17.31 36.65 21.52
CA THR A 56 -17.87 37.59 22.49
C THR A 56 -17.80 39.01 21.96
N ALA A 57 -18.89 39.74 22.04
CA ALA A 57 -19.04 41.08 21.49
C ALA A 57 -18.04 42.13 22.03
N ASP A 58 -17.43 41.85 23.20
CA ASP A 58 -16.51 42.77 23.89
C ASP A 58 -15.03 42.43 23.68
N THR A 59 -14.69 41.30 23.01
CA THR A 59 -13.31 40.89 22.78
C THR A 59 -12.97 40.91 21.28
N THR A 60 -12.07 41.84 20.93
CA THR A 60 -11.52 41.94 19.57
C THR A 60 -10.16 41.24 19.45
N SER A 61 -9.75 40.43 20.45
CA SER A 61 -8.43 39.80 20.51
C SER A 61 -8.27 38.60 19.60
N GLY A 62 -9.36 37.91 19.23
CA GLY A 62 -9.34 36.66 18.46
C GLY A 62 -8.77 35.45 19.22
N GLU A 63 -8.49 35.58 20.52
CA GLU A 63 -7.88 34.51 21.31
C GLU A 63 -8.78 33.28 21.39
N GLU A 64 -10.10 33.45 21.50
CA GLU A 64 -11.06 32.35 21.54
C GLU A 64 -11.06 31.54 20.22
N GLY A 65 -11.07 32.26 19.08
CA GLY A 65 -11.00 31.62 17.77
C GLY A 65 -9.65 30.90 17.52
N ILE A 66 -8.56 31.49 18.01
CA ILE A 66 -7.23 30.84 17.94
C ILE A 66 -7.22 29.56 18.78
N ALA A 67 -7.76 29.61 20.00
CA ALA A 67 -7.85 28.43 20.88
C ALA A 67 -8.70 27.32 20.26
N LEU A 68 -9.87 27.67 19.70
CA LEU A 68 -10.76 26.75 19.00
C LEU A 68 -10.06 26.13 17.79
N PHE A 69 -9.40 26.93 16.96
CA PHE A 69 -8.63 26.43 15.80
C PHE A 69 -7.58 25.40 16.20
N HIS A 70 -6.81 25.69 17.24
CA HIS A 70 -5.79 24.73 17.72
C HIS A 70 -6.41 23.47 18.28
N GLU A 71 -7.56 23.56 18.97
CA GLU A 71 -8.25 22.38 19.48
C GLU A 71 -8.84 21.51 18.36
N ILE A 72 -9.42 22.12 17.32
CA ILE A 72 -9.87 21.41 16.12
C ILE A 72 -8.68 20.70 15.45
N ARG A 73 -7.56 21.40 15.26
CA ARG A 73 -6.36 20.82 14.65
C ARG A 73 -5.77 19.67 15.46
N ARG A 74 -5.85 19.74 16.79
CA ARG A 74 -5.39 18.68 17.68
C ARG A 74 -6.24 17.41 17.56
N ARG A 75 -7.58 17.54 17.52
CA ARG A 75 -8.52 16.41 17.43
C ARG A 75 -8.63 15.87 16.01
N HIS A 76 -8.66 16.74 15.03
CA HIS A 76 -8.89 16.46 13.62
C HIS A 76 -7.78 17.06 12.75
N PRO A 77 -6.56 16.47 12.71
CA PRO A 77 -5.40 17.06 12.04
C PRO A 77 -5.58 17.34 10.55
N ASP A 78 -6.43 16.59 9.87
CA ASP A 78 -6.68 16.70 8.43
C ASP A 78 -7.92 17.55 8.10
N MET A 79 -8.67 18.07 9.09
CA MET A 79 -9.87 18.87 8.89
C MET A 79 -9.50 20.21 8.26
N PRO A 80 -10.03 20.58 7.09
CA PRO A 80 -9.85 21.92 6.56
C PRO A 80 -10.66 22.93 7.38
N VAL A 81 -10.01 24.01 7.82
CA VAL A 81 -10.63 25.08 8.61
C VAL A 81 -10.44 26.41 7.89
N ILE A 82 -11.54 27.07 7.56
CA ILE A 82 -11.57 28.45 7.07
C ILE A 82 -11.88 29.37 8.26
N LEU A 83 -11.05 30.39 8.43
CA LEU A 83 -11.21 31.37 9.50
C LEU A 83 -11.91 32.61 8.95
N LEU A 84 -13.01 32.99 9.59
CA LEU A 84 -13.76 34.21 9.30
C LEU A 84 -13.41 35.28 10.34
N THR A 85 -13.14 36.51 9.92
CA THR A 85 -12.76 37.58 10.84
C THR A 85 -13.30 38.94 10.40
N ALA A 86 -13.68 39.78 11.36
CA ALA A 86 -13.97 41.19 11.13
C ALA A 86 -12.71 42.06 11.02
N TRP A 87 -11.53 41.54 11.43
CA TRP A 87 -10.29 42.31 11.51
C TRP A 87 -9.18 41.59 10.71
N THR A 88 -8.59 42.31 9.77
CA THR A 88 -7.49 41.81 8.95
C THR A 88 -6.14 42.18 9.57
N GLN A 89 -5.77 41.57 10.70
CA GLN A 89 -4.37 41.66 11.17
C GLN A 89 -3.55 40.64 10.35
N VAL A 90 -2.77 41.14 9.42
CA VAL A 90 -1.97 40.34 8.49
C VAL A 90 -1.03 39.38 9.24
N GLU A 91 -0.47 39.80 10.36
CA GLU A 91 0.46 38.99 11.15
C GLU A 91 -0.22 37.76 11.77
N THR A 92 -1.45 37.93 12.33
CA THR A 92 -2.24 36.83 12.88
C THR A 92 -2.69 35.87 11.78
N ALA A 93 -3.16 36.40 10.64
CA ALA A 93 -3.53 35.59 9.48
C ALA A 93 -2.36 34.71 9.00
N VAL A 94 -1.17 35.32 8.83
CA VAL A 94 0.04 34.60 8.42
C VAL A 94 0.44 33.51 9.44
N SER A 95 0.34 33.81 10.73
CA SER A 95 0.64 32.84 11.79
C SER A 95 -0.31 31.64 11.75
N LEU A 96 -1.62 31.87 11.61
CA LEU A 96 -2.63 30.82 11.55
C LEU A 96 -2.53 29.98 10.27
N MET A 97 -2.23 30.60 9.12
CA MET A 97 -1.95 29.87 7.88
C MET A 97 -0.73 28.97 8.02
N LYS A 98 0.35 29.44 8.68
CA LYS A 98 1.53 28.60 9.00
C LYS A 98 1.18 27.46 9.96
N SER A 99 0.20 27.66 10.85
CA SER A 99 -0.28 26.64 11.78
C SER A 99 -1.28 25.66 11.14
N GLY A 100 -1.55 25.82 9.83
CA GLY A 100 -2.35 24.89 9.04
C GLY A 100 -3.80 25.28 8.82
N ALA A 101 -4.18 26.57 9.02
CA ALA A 101 -5.48 27.06 8.55
C ALA A 101 -5.54 26.91 7.02
N ALA A 102 -6.69 26.46 6.51
CA ALA A 102 -6.86 26.23 5.09
C ALA A 102 -7.08 27.51 4.30
N ASP A 103 -7.79 28.46 4.90
CA ASP A 103 -7.98 29.82 4.36
C ASP A 103 -8.35 30.81 5.46
N TYR A 104 -8.26 32.10 5.15
CA TYR A 104 -8.55 33.20 6.04
C TYR A 104 -9.30 34.31 5.29
N LEU A 105 -10.57 34.60 5.68
CA LEU A 105 -11.44 35.52 4.97
C LEU A 105 -11.98 36.61 5.90
N GLY A 106 -11.96 37.84 5.41
CA GLY A 106 -12.54 39.01 6.13
C GLY A 106 -14.07 39.08 6.01
N LYS A 107 -14.75 39.47 7.09
CA LYS A 107 -16.17 39.87 7.07
C LYS A 107 -16.25 41.39 6.71
N PRO A 108 -17.12 41.82 5.77
CA PRO A 108 -17.97 40.98 4.92
C PRO A 108 -17.16 40.27 3.85
N TRP A 109 -17.49 38.98 3.59
CA TRP A 109 -16.84 38.17 2.58
C TRP A 109 -17.46 38.40 1.19
N ASP A 110 -16.71 38.00 0.18
CA ASP A 110 -17.17 37.86 -1.20
C ASP A 110 -17.65 36.40 -1.40
N ASP A 111 -18.93 36.23 -1.76
CA ASP A 111 -19.54 34.90 -1.91
C ASP A 111 -18.81 34.02 -2.94
N HIS A 112 -18.36 34.64 -4.05
CA HIS A 112 -17.63 33.88 -5.08
C HIS A 112 -16.29 33.36 -4.57
N LYS A 113 -15.56 34.16 -3.80
CA LYS A 113 -14.28 33.75 -3.20
C LYS A 113 -14.50 32.68 -2.15
N LEU A 114 -15.46 32.85 -1.26
CA LEU A 114 -15.77 31.87 -0.23
C LEU A 114 -16.16 30.51 -0.85
N LEU A 115 -17.06 30.52 -1.83
CA LEU A 115 -17.48 29.31 -2.53
C LEU A 115 -16.32 28.64 -3.27
N ALA A 116 -15.44 29.43 -3.90
CA ALA A 116 -14.25 28.89 -4.57
C ALA A 116 -13.31 28.21 -3.57
N SER A 117 -13.02 28.84 -2.42
CA SER A 117 -12.22 28.26 -1.35
C SER A 117 -12.83 26.96 -0.83
N VAL A 118 -14.12 26.97 -0.51
CA VAL A 118 -14.82 25.77 -0.01
C VAL A 118 -14.76 24.62 -1.01
N ARG A 119 -15.06 24.86 -2.28
CA ARG A 119 -15.01 23.82 -3.33
C ARG A 119 -13.63 23.24 -3.50
N ASN A 120 -12.59 24.08 -3.59
CA ASN A 120 -11.21 23.63 -3.74
C ASN A 120 -10.77 22.76 -2.55
N LEU A 121 -11.13 23.15 -1.33
CA LEU A 121 -10.78 22.41 -0.13
C LEU A 121 -11.51 21.08 -0.01
N LEU A 122 -12.79 21.02 -0.41
CA LEU A 122 -13.54 19.77 -0.47
C LEU A 122 -12.94 18.81 -1.50
N GLU A 123 -12.61 19.28 -2.70
CA GLU A 123 -11.98 18.47 -3.74
C GLU A 123 -10.61 17.92 -3.30
N LEU A 124 -9.78 18.75 -2.65
CA LEU A 124 -8.51 18.31 -2.06
C LEU A 124 -8.71 17.26 -0.96
N SER A 125 -9.70 17.44 -0.10
CA SER A 125 -10.03 16.50 0.96
C SER A 125 -10.48 15.15 0.40
N ASP A 126 -11.35 15.15 -0.61
CA ASP A 126 -11.83 13.94 -1.28
C ASP A 126 -10.69 13.18 -1.97
N THR A 127 -9.83 13.91 -2.67
CA THR A 127 -8.65 13.33 -3.31
C THR A 127 -7.71 12.68 -2.29
N ARG A 128 -7.46 13.35 -1.17
CA ARG A 128 -6.62 12.83 -0.08
C ARG A 128 -7.24 11.58 0.55
N ARG A 129 -8.55 11.59 0.81
CA ARG A 129 -9.28 10.43 1.34
C ARG A 129 -9.20 9.23 0.38
N ALA A 130 -9.39 9.46 -0.91
CA ALA A 130 -9.29 8.40 -1.92
C ALA A 130 -7.88 7.77 -1.96
N LEU A 131 -6.83 8.59 -1.92
CA LEU A 131 -5.44 8.12 -1.85
C LEU A 131 -5.16 7.31 -0.57
N GLN A 132 -5.65 7.77 0.58
CA GLN A 132 -5.51 7.05 1.86
C GLN A 132 -6.23 5.70 1.85
N GLN A 133 -7.43 5.64 1.26
CA GLN A 133 -8.19 4.39 1.12
C GLN A 133 -7.46 3.38 0.22
N LEU A 134 -6.91 3.83 -0.92
CA LEU A 134 -6.10 2.98 -1.81
C LEU A 134 -4.85 2.45 -1.10
N ALA A 135 -4.10 3.32 -0.43
CA ALA A 135 -2.91 2.93 0.34
C ALA A 135 -3.25 1.95 1.48
N GLY A 136 -4.39 2.16 2.14
CA GLY A 136 -4.88 1.27 3.20
C GLY A 136 -5.32 -0.10 2.69
N ALA A 137 -5.93 -0.16 1.51
CA ALA A 137 -6.30 -1.41 0.85
C ALA A 137 -5.06 -2.23 0.45
N ASP A 138 -4.05 -1.56 -0.10
CA ASP A 138 -2.78 -2.20 -0.46
C ASP A 138 -2.04 -2.77 0.76
N ARG A 139 -1.97 -2.01 1.86
CA ARG A 139 -1.37 -2.50 3.11
C ARG A 139 -2.09 -3.74 3.64
N ARG A 140 -3.43 -3.74 3.62
CA ARG A 140 -4.22 -4.90 4.08
C ARG A 140 -3.99 -6.14 3.22
N ARG A 141 -3.90 -5.99 1.90
CA ARG A 141 -3.58 -7.10 0.98
C ARG A 141 -2.22 -7.70 1.27
N ARG A 142 -1.17 -6.86 1.41
CA ARG A 142 0.19 -7.31 1.74
C ARG A 142 0.25 -8.00 3.09
N ALA A 143 -0.32 -7.42 4.12
CA ALA A 143 -0.39 -8.04 5.44
C ALA A 143 -1.13 -9.38 5.43
N GLY A 144 -2.16 -9.53 4.59
CA GLY A 144 -2.87 -10.78 4.39
C GLY A 144 -2.02 -11.87 3.74
N LEU A 145 -1.15 -11.51 2.79
CA LEU A 145 -0.23 -12.45 2.15
C LEU A 145 0.90 -12.86 3.12
N GLU A 146 1.54 -11.90 3.76
CA GLU A 146 2.62 -12.12 4.74
C GLU A 146 2.16 -12.90 5.98
N GLY A 147 0.92 -12.70 6.41
CA GLY A 147 0.37 -13.43 7.57
C GLY A 147 -0.02 -14.88 7.29
N ARG A 148 -0.16 -15.27 6.00
CA ARG A 148 -0.58 -16.61 5.60
C ARG A 148 0.55 -17.46 5.04
N PHE A 149 1.58 -16.85 4.47
CA PHE A 149 2.64 -17.51 3.73
C PHE A 149 4.03 -17.02 4.15
N ASP A 150 5.01 -17.89 4.08
CA ASP A 150 6.42 -17.54 4.28
C ASP A 150 6.98 -16.96 2.98
N LEU A 151 7.13 -15.64 2.92
CA LEU A 151 7.69 -14.95 1.76
C LEU A 151 9.22 -14.83 1.79
N ARG A 152 9.89 -15.54 2.70
CA ARG A 152 11.35 -15.54 2.83
C ARG A 152 11.98 -14.16 2.93
N GLY A 153 11.26 -13.20 3.53
CA GLY A 153 11.73 -11.84 3.73
C GLY A 153 11.76 -10.99 2.45
N ILE A 154 11.06 -11.38 1.40
CA ILE A 154 10.95 -10.56 0.18
C ILE A 154 10.20 -9.28 0.51
N VAL A 155 10.84 -8.13 0.25
CA VAL A 155 10.21 -6.80 0.33
C VAL A 155 9.86 -6.33 -1.08
N TYR A 156 8.61 -5.97 -1.29
CA TYR A 156 8.10 -5.54 -2.60
C TYR A 156 7.16 -4.34 -2.48
N ALA A 157 7.09 -3.54 -3.53
CA ALA A 157 6.20 -2.40 -3.64
C ALA A 157 5.31 -2.48 -4.88
N ASP A 158 5.82 -3.10 -5.95
CA ASP A 158 5.14 -3.20 -7.25
C ASP A 158 3.98 -4.23 -7.19
N PRO A 159 2.76 -3.85 -7.65
CA PRO A 159 1.63 -4.78 -7.78
C PRO A 159 1.90 -6.00 -8.68
N ALA A 160 2.83 -5.89 -9.64
CA ALA A 160 3.22 -7.04 -10.46
C ALA A 160 3.95 -8.11 -9.63
N MET A 161 4.85 -7.69 -8.73
CA MET A 161 5.51 -8.61 -7.81
C MET A 161 4.53 -9.24 -6.82
N GLU A 162 3.54 -8.47 -6.33
CA GLU A 162 2.48 -9.01 -5.48
C GLU A 162 1.74 -10.15 -6.18
N ARG A 163 1.39 -9.97 -7.46
CA ARG A 163 0.75 -11.03 -8.27
C ARG A 163 1.63 -12.27 -8.43
N VAL A 164 2.94 -12.08 -8.66
CA VAL A 164 3.89 -13.20 -8.75
C VAL A 164 3.92 -13.99 -7.44
N LEU A 165 3.99 -13.31 -6.29
CA LEU A 165 3.98 -13.95 -4.97
C LEU A 165 2.66 -14.66 -4.67
N GLN A 166 1.52 -14.07 -5.06
CA GLN A 166 0.21 -14.71 -4.94
C GLN A 166 0.14 -16.00 -5.74
N VAL A 167 0.56 -15.99 -7.02
CA VAL A 167 0.58 -17.18 -7.85
C VAL A 167 1.55 -18.21 -7.29
N ALA A 168 2.76 -17.82 -6.90
CA ALA A 168 3.75 -18.72 -6.31
C ALA A 168 3.21 -19.43 -5.07
N THR A 169 2.60 -18.67 -4.13
CA THR A 169 2.04 -19.26 -2.90
C THR A 169 0.80 -20.13 -3.14
N GLN A 170 0.00 -19.84 -4.17
CA GLN A 170 -1.13 -20.68 -4.56
C GLN A 170 -0.66 -22.02 -5.18
N VAL A 171 0.35 -21.96 -6.04
CA VAL A 171 0.88 -23.14 -6.73
C VAL A 171 1.75 -24.00 -5.81
N ALA A 172 2.38 -23.42 -4.80
CA ALA A 172 3.29 -24.11 -3.88
C ALA A 172 2.68 -25.36 -3.20
N GLY A 173 1.36 -25.35 -2.99
CA GLY A 173 0.63 -26.49 -2.40
C GLY A 173 0.32 -27.63 -3.38
N ALA A 174 0.57 -27.44 -4.68
CA ALA A 174 0.29 -28.44 -5.71
C ALA A 174 1.58 -29.21 -6.06
N ASP A 175 1.42 -30.50 -6.35
CA ASP A 175 2.52 -31.35 -6.84
C ASP A 175 2.60 -31.25 -8.36
N VAL A 176 3.15 -30.13 -8.84
CA VAL A 176 3.28 -29.83 -10.27
C VAL A 176 4.63 -29.14 -10.56
N PRO A 177 5.22 -29.40 -11.74
CA PRO A 177 6.39 -28.64 -12.18
C PRO A 177 6.04 -27.16 -12.37
N VAL A 178 6.91 -26.25 -11.91
CA VAL A 178 6.73 -24.81 -12.02
C VAL A 178 7.86 -24.20 -12.86
N LEU A 179 7.50 -23.48 -13.91
CA LEU A 179 8.46 -22.71 -14.73
C LEU A 179 8.45 -21.24 -14.29
N ILE A 180 9.60 -20.76 -13.84
CA ILE A 180 9.81 -19.36 -13.45
C ILE A 180 10.55 -18.64 -14.58
N THR A 181 9.94 -17.66 -15.21
CA THR A 181 10.51 -16.87 -16.30
C THR A 181 10.79 -15.44 -15.88
N GLY A 182 11.85 -14.85 -16.41
CA GLY A 182 12.20 -13.45 -16.15
C GLY A 182 13.64 -13.13 -16.54
N PRO A 183 13.99 -11.82 -16.63
CA PRO A 183 15.34 -11.36 -16.93
C PRO A 183 16.37 -11.86 -15.90
N ASN A 184 17.66 -11.83 -16.28
CA ASN A 184 18.72 -12.12 -15.33
C ASN A 184 18.71 -11.09 -14.19
N GLY A 185 18.92 -11.56 -12.96
CA GLY A 185 18.87 -10.73 -11.76
C GLY A 185 17.45 -10.33 -11.28
N SER A 186 16.37 -10.84 -11.90
CA SER A 186 14.99 -10.54 -11.47
C SER A 186 14.55 -11.24 -10.18
N GLY A 187 15.40 -12.06 -9.56
CA GLY A 187 15.08 -12.73 -8.30
C GLY A 187 14.34 -14.06 -8.45
N LYS A 188 14.49 -14.77 -9.57
CA LYS A 188 13.86 -16.08 -9.82
C LYS A 188 14.13 -17.10 -8.70
N GLU A 189 15.37 -17.12 -8.19
CA GLU A 189 15.77 -18.00 -7.08
C GLU A 189 14.95 -17.69 -5.80
N LYS A 190 14.70 -16.41 -5.51
CA LYS A 190 13.86 -16.00 -4.36
C LYS A 190 12.43 -16.49 -4.49
N ILE A 191 11.88 -16.51 -5.70
CA ILE A 191 10.55 -17.08 -5.94
C ILE A 191 10.56 -18.60 -5.75
N ALA A 192 11.65 -19.30 -6.15
CA ALA A 192 11.81 -20.73 -5.88
C ALA A 192 11.89 -21.01 -4.37
N ASP A 193 12.61 -20.18 -3.60
CA ASP A 193 12.65 -20.25 -2.13
C ASP A 193 11.24 -20.13 -1.52
N VAL A 194 10.41 -19.18 -2.02
CA VAL A 194 9.02 -18.99 -1.55
C VAL A 194 8.16 -20.19 -1.89
N LEU A 195 8.29 -20.74 -3.11
CA LEU A 195 7.58 -21.95 -3.50
C LEU A 195 7.91 -23.11 -2.55
N GLN A 196 9.20 -23.38 -2.31
CA GLN A 196 9.64 -24.41 -1.38
C GLN A 196 9.08 -24.20 0.03
N ALA A 197 9.20 -22.97 0.57
CA ALA A 197 8.77 -22.65 1.92
C ALA A 197 7.29 -22.87 2.18
N ASN A 198 6.46 -22.79 1.14
CA ASN A 198 5.02 -22.96 1.22
C ASN A 198 4.51 -24.27 0.60
N SER A 199 5.42 -25.15 0.17
CA SER A 199 5.06 -26.43 -0.43
C SER A 199 4.68 -27.50 0.60
N ALA A 200 4.07 -28.58 0.14
CA ALA A 200 3.79 -29.76 0.97
C ALA A 200 5.09 -30.42 1.45
N VAL A 201 6.19 -30.26 0.69
CA VAL A 201 7.51 -30.84 0.97
C VAL A 201 8.49 -29.81 1.56
N ARG A 202 7.98 -28.74 2.20
CA ARG A 202 8.79 -27.65 2.79
C ARG A 202 9.84 -28.09 3.82
N SER A 203 9.67 -29.25 4.43
CA SER A 203 10.62 -29.85 5.38
C SER A 203 11.64 -30.75 4.72
N GLY A 204 11.48 -31.06 3.43
CA GLY A 204 12.41 -31.84 2.63
C GLY A 204 13.60 -31.02 2.12
N PRO A 205 14.53 -31.68 1.40
CA PRO A 205 15.69 -31.00 0.86
C PRO A 205 15.29 -29.97 -0.22
N PHE A 206 15.99 -28.82 -0.25
CA PHE A 206 15.94 -27.86 -1.34
C PHE A 206 17.28 -27.89 -2.07
N VAL A 207 17.30 -28.55 -3.20
CA VAL A 207 18.53 -28.77 -4.00
C VAL A 207 18.50 -27.83 -5.19
N THR A 208 19.60 -27.10 -5.39
CA THR A 208 19.75 -26.17 -6.52
C THR A 208 20.83 -26.63 -7.46
N LEU A 209 20.61 -26.42 -8.76
CA LEU A 209 21.62 -26.62 -9.79
C LEU A 209 21.53 -25.50 -10.82
N ASN A 210 22.64 -24.80 -11.04
CA ASN A 210 22.73 -23.84 -12.14
C ASN A 210 23.29 -24.54 -13.38
N CYS A 211 22.45 -24.72 -14.41
CA CYS A 211 22.80 -25.38 -15.65
C CYS A 211 23.80 -24.58 -16.52
N GLY A 212 23.92 -23.25 -16.29
CA GLY A 212 24.87 -22.41 -16.99
C GLY A 212 26.28 -22.41 -16.40
N ALA A 213 26.42 -22.87 -15.15
CA ALA A 213 27.70 -22.88 -14.45
C ALA A 213 28.56 -24.10 -14.72
N LEU A 214 28.01 -25.13 -15.37
CA LEU A 214 28.70 -26.40 -15.62
C LEU A 214 28.96 -26.61 -17.13
N PRO A 215 30.08 -27.30 -17.49
CA PRO A 215 30.25 -27.80 -18.83
C PRO A 215 29.10 -28.74 -19.21
N SER A 216 28.63 -28.67 -20.45
CA SER A 216 27.50 -29.46 -20.95
C SER A 216 27.62 -30.96 -20.73
N GLU A 217 28.85 -31.47 -20.80
CA GLU A 217 29.18 -32.89 -20.60
C GLU A 217 28.99 -33.36 -19.15
N LEU A 218 29.07 -32.46 -18.19
CA LEU A 218 28.91 -32.76 -16.76
C LEU A 218 27.50 -32.56 -16.22
N ILE A 219 26.66 -31.78 -16.90
CA ILE A 219 25.33 -31.44 -16.43
C ILE A 219 24.46 -32.69 -16.23
N GLU A 220 24.50 -33.63 -17.18
CA GLU A 220 23.74 -34.90 -17.07
C GLU A 220 24.18 -35.73 -15.88
N ALA A 221 25.50 -35.87 -15.69
CA ALA A 221 26.05 -36.64 -14.57
C ALA A 221 25.74 -35.99 -13.21
N GLU A 222 25.71 -34.67 -13.15
CA GLU A 222 25.27 -33.93 -11.94
C GLU A 222 23.77 -34.08 -11.68
N LEU A 223 22.93 -34.00 -12.72
CA LEU A 223 21.49 -34.13 -12.59
C LEU A 223 21.02 -35.53 -12.22
N PHE A 224 21.44 -36.52 -13.02
CA PHE A 224 20.90 -37.88 -12.98
C PHE A 224 21.84 -38.89 -12.26
N GLY A 225 23.04 -38.44 -11.88
CA GLY A 225 24.05 -39.31 -11.35
C GLY A 225 24.82 -40.05 -12.41
N ALA A 226 25.83 -40.82 -12.00
CA ALA A 226 26.62 -41.67 -12.88
C ALA A 226 26.97 -42.96 -12.16
N GLU A 227 26.95 -44.08 -12.90
CA GLU A 227 27.46 -45.35 -12.40
C GLU A 227 28.98 -45.42 -12.49
N ALA A 228 29.58 -46.33 -11.72
CA ALA A 228 31.02 -46.59 -11.80
C ALA A 228 31.36 -47.06 -13.21
N GLY A 229 32.30 -46.38 -13.88
CA GLY A 229 32.71 -46.70 -15.25
C GLY A 229 31.96 -45.98 -16.37
N ALA A 230 31.00 -45.10 -16.06
CA ALA A 230 30.20 -44.38 -17.06
C ALA A 230 31.03 -43.43 -17.95
N TYR A 231 32.16 -42.89 -17.45
CA TYR A 231 33.11 -42.08 -18.22
C TYR A 231 34.54 -42.24 -17.68
N THR A 232 35.54 -41.83 -18.48
CA THR A 232 36.95 -41.89 -18.11
C THR A 232 37.23 -41.10 -16.82
N GLY A 233 37.44 -41.80 -15.69
CA GLY A 233 37.63 -41.21 -14.37
C GLY A 233 36.53 -41.49 -13.37
N ALA A 234 35.39 -42.03 -13.76
CA ALA A 234 34.30 -42.43 -12.87
C ALA A 234 34.63 -43.74 -12.13
N THR A 235 35.43 -43.65 -11.07
CA THR A 235 35.84 -44.80 -10.27
C THR A 235 34.79 -45.29 -9.26
N LYS A 236 33.77 -44.46 -8.96
CA LYS A 236 32.66 -44.75 -8.03
C LYS A 236 31.36 -44.23 -8.61
N ALA A 237 30.26 -44.89 -8.26
CA ALA A 237 28.94 -44.35 -8.53
C ALA A 237 28.74 -43.00 -7.81
N ARG A 238 28.08 -42.04 -8.47
CA ARG A 238 27.80 -40.71 -7.95
C ARG A 238 26.31 -40.45 -7.96
N GLU A 239 25.80 -40.03 -6.82
CA GLU A 239 24.40 -39.61 -6.65
C GLU A 239 24.11 -38.34 -7.43
N GLY A 240 22.97 -38.30 -8.11
CA GLY A 240 22.52 -37.14 -8.86
C GLY A 240 21.68 -36.18 -8.03
N LYS A 241 21.48 -34.95 -8.53
CA LYS A 241 20.67 -33.93 -7.87
C LYS A 241 19.20 -34.33 -7.75
N PHE A 242 18.67 -35.14 -8.68
CA PHE A 242 17.31 -35.67 -8.57
C PHE A 242 17.17 -36.62 -7.38
N GLU A 243 18.13 -37.48 -7.12
CA GLU A 243 18.12 -38.36 -5.94
C GLU A 243 18.26 -37.55 -4.66
N ALA A 244 19.22 -36.60 -4.65
CA ALA A 244 19.45 -35.74 -3.49
C ALA A 244 18.22 -34.84 -3.13
N ALA A 245 17.35 -34.61 -4.12
CA ALA A 245 16.13 -33.83 -3.94
C ALA A 245 14.89 -34.69 -3.59
N ASP A 246 15.07 -36.00 -3.43
CA ASP A 246 13.93 -36.89 -3.15
C ASP A 246 13.17 -36.47 -1.87
N GLY A 247 11.84 -36.43 -1.95
CA GLY A 247 10.98 -35.92 -0.89
C GLY A 247 11.08 -34.40 -0.65
N GLY A 248 11.72 -33.67 -1.57
CA GLY A 248 11.92 -32.21 -1.49
C GLY A 248 11.65 -31.49 -2.80
N THR A 249 12.49 -30.50 -3.10
CA THR A 249 12.37 -29.67 -4.31
C THR A 249 13.71 -29.54 -5.01
N LEU A 250 13.73 -29.76 -6.32
CA LEU A 250 14.87 -29.47 -7.19
C LEU A 250 14.63 -28.19 -7.97
N PHE A 251 15.49 -27.19 -7.78
CA PHE A 251 15.48 -25.95 -8.53
C PHE A 251 16.60 -25.97 -9.59
N LEU A 252 16.21 -25.87 -10.85
CA LEU A 252 17.11 -25.80 -12.00
C LEU A 252 17.17 -24.38 -12.51
N ASP A 253 18.27 -23.68 -12.25
CA ASP A 253 18.46 -22.33 -12.79
C ASP A 253 19.09 -22.41 -14.19
N GLU A 254 18.78 -21.43 -15.03
CA GLU A 254 19.26 -21.34 -16.41
C GLU A 254 19.01 -22.60 -17.24
N ILE A 255 17.83 -23.20 -17.07
CA ILE A 255 17.46 -24.48 -17.73
C ILE A 255 17.61 -24.46 -19.25
N GLY A 256 17.60 -23.29 -19.89
CA GLY A 256 17.87 -23.13 -21.32
C GLY A 256 19.24 -23.59 -21.77
N ASN A 257 20.20 -23.72 -20.86
CA ASN A 257 21.55 -24.23 -21.13
C ASN A 257 21.66 -25.77 -21.06
N LEU A 258 20.56 -26.46 -20.73
CA LEU A 258 20.54 -27.92 -20.67
C LEU A 258 20.73 -28.52 -22.07
N PRO A 259 21.70 -29.46 -22.31
CA PRO A 259 21.88 -30.12 -23.58
C PRO A 259 20.63 -30.90 -24.03
N ALA A 260 20.46 -31.11 -25.31
CA ALA A 260 19.28 -31.79 -25.87
C ALA A 260 19.02 -33.16 -25.25
N ALA A 261 20.07 -33.94 -24.98
CA ALA A 261 19.95 -35.23 -24.31
C ALA A 261 19.42 -35.08 -22.88
N GLY A 262 19.92 -34.10 -22.11
CA GLY A 262 19.42 -33.76 -20.77
C GLY A 262 17.98 -33.29 -20.78
N GLN A 263 17.58 -32.50 -21.81
CA GLN A 263 16.18 -32.05 -21.96
C GLN A 263 15.24 -33.24 -22.19
N MET A 264 15.63 -34.22 -22.99
CA MET A 264 14.82 -35.43 -23.22
C MET A 264 14.67 -36.28 -21.96
N LYS A 265 15.75 -36.44 -21.19
CA LYS A 265 15.69 -37.15 -19.91
C LYS A 265 14.80 -36.39 -18.90
N LEU A 266 14.95 -35.06 -18.82
CA LEU A 266 14.13 -34.23 -17.95
C LEU A 266 12.65 -34.35 -18.30
N LEU A 267 12.29 -34.30 -19.59
CA LEU A 267 10.91 -34.47 -20.04
C LEU A 267 10.33 -35.79 -19.56
N ARG A 268 11.10 -36.88 -19.71
CA ARG A 268 10.71 -38.22 -19.23
C ARG A 268 10.47 -38.26 -17.71
N VAL A 269 11.32 -37.55 -16.94
CA VAL A 269 11.14 -37.43 -15.48
C VAL A 269 9.85 -36.71 -15.15
N LEU A 270 9.58 -35.58 -15.83
CA LEU A 270 8.36 -34.78 -15.61
C LEU A 270 7.07 -35.55 -15.96
N GLU A 271 7.14 -36.45 -16.97
CA GLU A 271 5.98 -37.25 -17.39
C GLU A 271 5.79 -38.51 -16.54
N THR A 272 6.87 -39.18 -16.14
CA THR A 272 6.79 -40.51 -15.53
C THR A 272 7.17 -40.55 -14.05
N GLY A 273 7.79 -39.49 -13.54
CA GLY A 273 8.39 -39.47 -12.19
C GLY A 273 9.60 -40.39 -12.03
N ARG A 274 10.19 -40.88 -13.16
CA ARG A 274 11.30 -41.85 -13.15
C ARG A 274 12.44 -41.42 -14.05
N PHE A 275 13.64 -41.73 -13.67
CA PHE A 275 14.85 -41.50 -14.47
C PHE A 275 15.80 -42.69 -14.37
N GLU A 276 16.72 -42.76 -15.34
CA GLU A 276 17.82 -43.73 -15.38
C GLU A 276 19.13 -42.95 -15.30
N ARG A 277 20.10 -43.47 -14.56
CA ARG A 277 21.45 -42.89 -14.43
C ARG A 277 22.20 -42.96 -15.75
#